data_bfd0e1d07733b3e7fb383a96bb588d2c
#
_entry.id   bfd0e1d07733b3e7fb383a96bb588d2c
#
_cell.length_a   1.000
_cell.length_b   1.000
_cell.length_c   1.000
_cell.angle_alpha   90.00
_cell.angle_beta   90.00
_cell.angle_gamma   90.00
#
_symmetry.space_group_name_H-M   'P 1'
#
loop_
_entity.id
_entity.type
_entity.pdbx_description
1 polymer ?
#
loop_
_entity_poly.entity_id
_entity_poly.type
_entity_poly.pdbx_seq_one_letter_code
_entity_poly.pdbx_strand_id
1 'polypeptide(L)'
;EDRNIIIMDDMIDTAGTITKAADMFMEMGARSVRAAVTHPVLSGPAYDRINKSALSEVIVTDTIPLKQSEDLSKFTVLSVADLFADVIERVHDYKEISSKFIF
;
A
#
# COMPACT_ATOMS: atom_id res chain seq x y z
N GLU A 1 18.62 6.32 -3.23
CA GLU A 1 19.09 7.65 -2.85
C GLU A 1 18.26 8.70 -3.54
N ASP A 2 17.66 9.57 -2.79
CA ASP A 2 16.83 10.64 -3.34
C ASP A 2 15.75 10.12 -4.29
N ARG A 3 15.28 8.89 -4.07
CA ARG A 3 14.28 8.23 -4.90
C ARG A 3 13.01 8.00 -4.10
N ASN A 4 11.90 7.96 -4.81
CA ASN A 4 10.62 7.55 -4.24
C ASN A 4 10.54 6.02 -4.33
N ILE A 5 10.30 5.38 -3.20
CA ILE A 5 10.28 3.92 -3.10
C ILE A 5 8.87 3.45 -2.81
N ILE A 6 8.45 2.39 -3.50
CA ILE A 6 7.17 1.74 -3.26
C ILE A 6 7.45 0.30 -2.86
N ILE A 7 7.02 -0.07 -1.66
CA ILE A 7 7.13 -1.44 -1.17
C ILE A 7 5.83 -2.17 -1.53
N MET A 8 5.96 -3.33 -2.16
CA MET A 8 4.82 -4.11 -2.62
C MET A 8 4.71 -5.37 -1.79
N ASP A 9 3.50 -5.68 -1.33
CA ASP A 9 3.25 -6.92 -0.61
C ASP A 9 1.81 -7.34 -0.86
N ASP A 10 1.50 -8.61 -0.62
CA ASP A 10 0.13 -9.09 -0.73
C ASP A 10 -0.65 -8.85 0.57
N MET A 11 0.01 -8.74 1.70
CA MET A 11 -0.65 -8.62 2.99
C MET A 11 0.18 -7.82 3.98
N ILE A 12 -0.47 -7.00 4.78
CA ILE A 12 0.11 -6.41 5.99
C ILE A 12 -0.64 -7.00 7.19
N ASP A 13 0.08 -7.65 8.10
CA ASP A 13 -0.52 -8.14 9.34
C ASP A 13 -0.20 -7.19 10.49
N THR A 14 0.94 -7.35 11.16
CA THR A 14 1.31 -6.49 12.30
C THR A 14 2.11 -5.26 11.88
N ALA A 15 2.50 -5.17 10.64
CA ALA A 15 3.26 -4.06 10.05
C ALA A 15 4.70 -3.92 10.57
N GLY A 16 5.20 -4.92 11.30
CA GLY A 16 6.56 -4.83 11.84
C GLY A 16 7.63 -4.79 10.76
N THR A 17 7.53 -5.67 9.77
CA THR A 17 8.52 -5.76 8.69
C THR A 17 8.47 -4.55 7.77
N ILE A 18 7.27 -4.15 7.34
CA ILE A 18 7.13 -3.07 6.36
C ILE A 18 7.54 -1.72 6.94
N THR A 19 7.25 -1.48 8.20
CA THR A 19 7.63 -0.21 8.84
C THR A 19 9.13 -0.13 9.07
N LYS A 20 9.77 -1.25 9.44
CA LYS A 20 11.23 -1.29 9.57
C LYS A 20 11.91 -1.07 8.22
N ALA A 21 11.36 -1.66 7.16
CA ALA A 21 11.91 -1.47 5.82
C ALA A 21 11.79 -0.01 5.39
N ALA A 22 10.66 0.63 5.66
CA ALA A 22 10.46 2.03 5.32
C ALA A 22 11.46 2.93 6.05
N ASP A 23 11.65 2.70 7.33
CA ASP A 23 12.61 3.49 8.13
C ASP A 23 14.03 3.30 7.59
N MET A 24 14.38 2.07 7.23
CA MET A 24 15.70 1.77 6.68
C MET A 24 15.93 2.48 5.35
N PHE A 25 14.95 2.47 4.44
CA PHE A 25 15.08 3.16 3.17
C PHE A 25 15.26 4.66 3.36
N MET A 26 14.56 5.26 4.30
CA MET A 26 14.73 6.68 4.59
C MET A 26 16.13 6.99 5.15
N GLU A 27 16.66 6.12 5.99
CA GLU A 27 18.04 6.27 6.48
C GLU A 27 19.07 6.16 5.35
N MET A 28 18.74 5.40 4.30
CA MET A 28 19.60 5.24 3.13
C MET A 28 19.47 6.39 2.13
N GLY A 29 18.67 7.39 2.43
CA GLY A 29 18.56 8.57 1.59
C GLY A 29 17.38 8.59 0.64
N ALA A 30 16.38 7.72 0.84
CA ALA A 30 15.18 7.76 0.00
C ALA A 30 14.42 9.07 0.23
N ARG A 31 13.80 9.57 -0.83
CA ARG A 31 12.99 10.79 -0.74
C ARG A 31 11.66 10.51 -0.06
N SER A 32 11.03 9.40 -0.39
CA SER A 32 9.79 8.97 0.25
C SER A 32 9.65 7.45 0.12
N VAL A 33 8.90 6.86 1.03
CA VAL A 33 8.57 5.44 0.98
C VAL A 33 7.06 5.29 1.12
N ARG A 34 6.46 4.58 0.18
CA ARG A 34 5.05 4.22 0.20
C ARG A 34 4.93 2.72 0.16
N ALA A 35 3.78 2.21 0.56
CA ALA A 35 3.48 0.79 0.47
C ALA A 35 2.21 0.58 -0.33
N ALA A 36 2.18 -0.49 -1.11
CA ALA A 36 0.99 -0.91 -1.84
C ALA A 36 0.70 -2.36 -1.46
N VAL A 37 -0.46 -2.61 -0.87
CA VAL A 37 -0.80 -3.90 -0.27
C VAL A 37 -2.21 -4.30 -0.65
N THR A 38 -2.39 -5.54 -1.06
CA THR A 38 -3.71 -6.03 -1.45
C THR A 38 -4.60 -6.28 -0.24
N HIS A 39 -4.09 -6.96 0.79
CA HIS A 39 -4.90 -7.39 1.94
C HIS A 39 -4.47 -6.70 3.22
N PRO A 40 -5.17 -5.63 3.65
CA PRO A 40 -4.81 -4.91 4.88
C PRO A 40 -5.43 -5.57 6.12
N VAL A 41 -4.84 -6.68 6.56
CA VAL A 41 -5.30 -7.37 7.76
C VAL A 41 -5.15 -6.48 8.99
N LEU A 42 -3.98 -5.87 9.17
CA LEU A 42 -3.72 -4.81 10.14
C LEU A 42 -4.06 -5.24 11.58
N SER A 43 -3.44 -6.33 12.01
CA SER A 43 -3.65 -6.89 13.35
C SER A 43 -2.81 -6.19 14.40
N GLY A 44 -3.29 -6.18 15.65
CA GLY A 44 -2.53 -5.71 16.79
C GLY A 44 -2.05 -4.28 16.64
N PRO A 45 -0.74 -4.02 16.73
CA PRO A 45 -0.19 -2.67 16.70
C PRO A 45 0.00 -2.08 15.30
N ALA A 46 -0.60 -2.68 14.25
CA ALA A 46 -0.29 -2.31 12.87
C ALA A 46 -0.57 -0.84 12.57
N TYR A 47 -1.75 -0.35 12.93
CA TYR A 47 -2.10 1.07 12.66
C TYR A 47 -1.14 2.02 13.35
N ASP A 48 -0.83 1.76 14.61
CA ASP A 48 0.08 2.60 15.39
C ASP A 48 1.48 2.59 14.78
N ARG A 49 1.96 1.42 14.41
CA ARG A 49 3.28 1.29 13.78
C ARG A 49 3.36 2.06 12.48
N ILE A 50 2.34 1.94 11.64
CA ILE A 50 2.31 2.63 10.35
C ILE A 50 2.27 4.14 10.57
N ASN A 51 1.42 4.62 11.48
CA ASN A 51 1.27 6.04 11.71
C ASN A 51 2.52 6.68 12.29
N LYS A 52 3.33 5.91 13.02
CA LYS A 52 4.59 6.38 13.60
C LYS A 52 5.80 6.14 12.70
N SER A 53 5.62 5.42 11.58
CA SER A 53 6.73 5.06 10.71
C SER A 53 7.05 6.16 9.70
N ALA A 54 8.11 5.94 8.93
CA ALA A 54 8.50 6.82 7.84
C ALA A 54 7.64 6.65 6.58
N LEU A 55 6.68 5.72 6.57
CA LEU A 55 5.78 5.56 5.44
C LEU A 55 4.98 6.84 5.20
N SER A 56 4.99 7.31 3.96
CA SER A 56 4.22 8.49 3.56
C SER A 56 2.77 8.12 3.28
N GLU A 57 2.55 6.94 2.71
CA GLU A 57 1.23 6.50 2.27
C GLU A 57 1.19 4.98 2.22
N VAL A 58 0.03 4.41 2.56
CA VAL A 58 -0.25 2.97 2.39
C VAL A 58 -1.47 2.84 1.50
N ILE A 59 -1.27 2.28 0.32
CA ILE A 59 -2.34 2.05 -0.65
C ILE A 59 -2.83 0.62 -0.46
N VAL A 60 -4.12 0.47 -0.18
CA VAL A 60 -4.72 -0.83 0.08
C VAL A 60 -5.97 -1.01 -0.77
N THR A 61 -6.46 -2.25 -0.86
CA THR A 61 -7.75 -2.51 -1.49
C THR A 61 -8.84 -2.59 -0.43
N ASP A 62 -10.09 -2.69 -0.88
CA ASP A 62 -11.23 -2.85 0.00
C ASP A 62 -11.59 -4.31 0.29
N THR A 63 -10.63 -5.24 0.09
CA THR A 63 -10.85 -6.66 0.42
C THR A 63 -11.10 -6.87 1.90
N ILE A 64 -10.50 -6.04 2.75
CA ILE A 64 -10.68 -6.08 4.20
C ILE A 64 -10.95 -4.64 4.65
N PRO A 65 -12.08 -4.39 5.33
CA PRO A 65 -12.39 -3.02 5.79
C PRO A 65 -11.38 -2.51 6.82
N LEU A 66 -11.04 -1.23 6.71
CA LEU A 66 -10.19 -0.57 7.70
C LEU A 66 -11.02 -0.22 8.94
N LYS A 67 -10.35 -0.17 10.10
CA LYS A 67 -11.00 0.22 11.35
C LYS A 67 -11.18 1.74 11.36
N GLN A 68 -12.42 2.18 11.38
CA GLN A 68 -12.73 3.60 11.32
C GLN A 68 -12.36 4.36 12.60
N SER A 69 -12.12 3.64 13.70
CA SER A 69 -11.66 4.24 14.95
C SER A 69 -10.18 4.61 14.95
N GLU A 70 -9.43 4.17 13.95
CA GLU A 70 -8.01 4.44 13.86
C GLU A 70 -7.72 5.67 13.00
N ASP A 71 -6.51 6.20 13.12
CA ASP A 71 -6.05 7.28 12.27
C ASP A 71 -5.74 6.73 10.87
N LEU A 72 -6.53 7.11 9.90
CA LEU A 72 -6.42 6.61 8.52
C LEU A 72 -5.80 7.63 7.58
N SER A 73 -5.15 8.67 8.10
CA SER A 73 -4.64 9.76 7.27
C SER A 73 -3.60 9.31 6.25
N LYS A 74 -2.85 8.25 6.51
CA LYS A 74 -1.86 7.71 5.58
C LYS A 74 -2.44 6.68 4.60
N PHE A 75 -3.69 6.27 4.78
CA PHE A 75 -4.28 5.19 3.99
C PHE A 75 -5.04 5.72 2.77
N THR A 76 -4.85 5.05 1.64
CA THR A 76 -5.63 5.25 0.43
C THR A 76 -6.25 3.92 0.05
N VAL A 77 -7.57 3.88 -0.07
CA VAL A 77 -8.29 2.64 -0.37
C VAL A 77 -8.71 2.65 -1.84
N LEU A 78 -8.35 1.59 -2.55
CA LEU A 78 -8.79 1.37 -3.93
C LEU A 78 -9.83 0.27 -3.95
N SER A 79 -10.93 0.52 -4.66
CA SER A 79 -12.00 -0.47 -4.79
C SER A 79 -11.56 -1.60 -5.72
N VAL A 80 -11.73 -2.85 -5.27
CA VAL A 80 -11.48 -4.01 -6.12
C VAL A 80 -12.40 -4.00 -7.33
N ALA A 81 -13.66 -3.57 -7.16
CA ALA A 81 -14.60 -3.48 -8.26
C ALA A 81 -14.11 -2.50 -9.33
N ASP A 82 -13.57 -1.37 -8.93
CA ASP A 82 -13.01 -0.40 -9.87
C ASP A 82 -11.79 -0.95 -10.60
N LEU A 83 -10.96 -1.71 -9.90
CA LEU A 83 -9.81 -2.35 -10.52
C LEU A 83 -10.25 -3.36 -11.59
N PHE A 84 -11.26 -4.16 -11.29
CA PHE A 84 -11.81 -5.12 -12.25
C PHE A 84 -12.39 -4.42 -13.47
N ALA A 85 -13.16 -3.37 -13.28
CA ALA A 85 -13.73 -2.61 -14.38
C ALA A 85 -12.64 -2.05 -15.29
N ASP A 86 -11.56 -1.54 -14.70
CA ASP A 86 -10.45 -0.98 -15.44
C ASP A 86 -9.70 -2.07 -16.24
N VAL A 87 -9.51 -3.24 -15.64
CA VAL A 87 -8.88 -4.38 -16.32
C VAL A 87 -9.72 -4.86 -17.51
N ILE A 88 -11.03 -4.97 -17.31
CA ILE A 88 -11.94 -5.39 -18.37
C ILE A 88 -11.87 -4.40 -19.54
N GLU A 89 -11.87 -3.12 -19.26
CA GLU A 89 -11.77 -2.10 -20.29
C GLU A 89 -10.45 -2.23 -21.05
N ARG A 90 -9.34 -2.43 -20.33
CA ARG A 90 -8.03 -2.58 -20.97
C ARG A 90 -7.95 -3.82 -21.86
N VAL A 91 -8.53 -4.92 -21.43
CA VAL A 91 -8.59 -6.15 -22.24
C VAL A 91 -9.40 -5.88 -23.51
N HIS A 92 -10.55 -5.23 -23.37
CA HIS A 92 -11.41 -4.91 -24.51
C HIS A 92 -10.70 -4.02 -25.53
N ASP A 93 -9.92 -3.05 -25.07
CA ASP A 93 -9.23 -2.08 -25.92
C ASP A 93 -7.82 -2.52 -26.30
N TYR A 94 -7.40 -3.74 -25.94
CA TYR A 94 -6.06 -4.27 -26.19
C TYR A 94 -4.97 -3.43 -25.53
N LYS A 95 -5.26 -2.84 -24.38
CA LYS A 95 -4.30 -2.04 -23.63
C LYS A 95 -3.46 -2.90 -22.70
N GLU A 96 -2.34 -2.32 -22.26
CA GLU A 96 -1.45 -2.96 -21.30
C GLU A 96 -2.16 -3.20 -19.96
N ILE A 97 -2.25 -4.48 -19.55
CA ILE A 97 -2.91 -4.84 -18.30
C ILE A 97 -1.94 -4.85 -17.12
N SER A 98 -0.69 -5.24 -17.37
CA SER A 98 0.28 -5.44 -16.30
C SER A 98 0.53 -4.16 -15.49
N SER A 99 0.28 -3.00 -16.07
CA SER A 99 0.41 -1.74 -15.35
C SER A 99 -0.54 -1.61 -14.16
N LYS A 100 -1.54 -2.51 -14.04
CA LYS A 100 -2.49 -2.51 -12.92
C LYS A 100 -2.08 -3.47 -11.80
N PHE A 101 -1.26 -4.48 -12.12
CA PHE A 101 -0.91 -5.54 -11.18
C PHE A 101 0.58 -5.61 -10.89
N ILE A 102 1.40 -5.11 -11.78
CA ILE A 102 2.85 -5.09 -11.63
C ILE A 102 3.29 -3.64 -11.52
N PHE A 103 3.84 -3.32 -10.40
CA PHE A 103 4.13 -1.94 -10.05
C PHE A 103 5.62 -1.65 -10.12
#